data_f6c3abff83314258579af1fc21df6210
#
_entry.id   f6c3abff83314258579af1fc21df6210
#
_cell.length_a   1.000
_cell.length_b   1.000
_cell.length_c   1.000
_cell.angle_alpha   90.00
_cell.angle_beta   90.00
_cell.angle_gamma   90.00
#
_symmetry.space_group_name_H-M   'P 1'
#
loop_
_entity.id
_entity.type
_entity.pdbx_description
1 polymer ?
#
loop_
_entity_poly.entity_id
_entity_poly.type
_entity_poly.pdbx_seq_one_letter_code
_entity_poly.pdbx_strand_id
1 'polypeptide(L)'
;MSRVCIPDYEYVERRKKCVEMMKEQNLDVMIVNGTESDYANPRYFCGFWPLFERVGVAIAANGNAAVMVGPESVIFAGDVSRIKNIYPCLYYREGANPSYPEIKTNTYNDVLEDLGVKGKHIRIGIGGYMETTVVMMDGLKECYPEAEIVNADNIMVSLRQIKSENEIACIREGFRIAQIATDEVVKALRPGVTELQMVGIAQKAVYENGAEYEGLPMYVFSEKSTSHAISRPSYRVINKGDIVQLNLSAKVDGYSPAIGIPVGMGKYSPEKKDLVDFCLEAHKWTEKQLKAGVLASDVAKGFLNSSRITAEEKTTFTVLATEPVSSKLKRPGWRPLPTTCFNRT
;
A
#
# COMPACT_ATOMS: atom_id res chain seq x y z
N MET A 1 -3.60 25.69 -7.96
CA MET A 1 -3.86 25.14 -6.60
C MET A 1 -2.56 24.59 -6.06
N SER A 2 -2.23 24.81 -4.79
CA SER A 2 -1.07 24.15 -4.17
C SER A 2 -1.31 22.64 -4.14
N ARG A 3 -0.29 21.85 -4.47
CA ARG A 3 -0.35 20.38 -4.40
C ARG A 3 -0.59 19.94 -2.94
N VAL A 4 -1.54 19.04 -2.72
CA VAL A 4 -1.71 18.40 -1.43
C VAL A 4 -0.58 17.37 -1.25
N CYS A 5 0.18 17.49 -0.17
CA CYS A 5 1.31 16.60 0.13
C CYS A 5 1.61 16.58 1.63
N ILE A 6 2.37 15.59 2.06
CA ILE A 6 2.90 15.52 3.42
C ILE A 6 4.02 16.54 3.59
N PRO A 7 3.94 17.43 4.59
CA PRO A 7 4.97 18.45 4.83
C PRO A 7 6.24 17.83 5.42
N ASP A 8 7.39 18.46 5.16
CA ASP A 8 8.71 17.93 5.54
C ASP A 8 8.87 17.69 7.05
N TYR A 9 8.25 18.54 7.89
CA TYR A 9 8.32 18.36 9.34
C TYR A 9 7.71 17.03 9.79
N GLU A 10 6.66 16.55 9.13
CA GLU A 10 6.00 15.30 9.50
C GLU A 10 6.90 14.08 9.25
N TYR A 11 7.73 14.09 8.22
CA TYR A 11 8.72 13.03 8.02
C TYR A 11 9.73 12.96 9.17
N VAL A 12 10.10 14.10 9.74
CA VAL A 12 10.98 14.16 10.94
C VAL A 12 10.26 13.57 12.15
N GLU A 13 9.01 13.93 12.37
CA GLU A 13 8.20 13.41 13.49
C GLU A 13 7.97 11.89 13.39
N ARG A 14 7.74 11.38 12.19
CA ARG A 14 7.58 9.95 11.92
C ARG A 14 8.82 9.16 12.32
N ARG A 15 10.02 9.67 11.99
CA ARG A 15 11.29 9.06 12.41
C ARG A 15 11.49 9.12 13.93
N LYS A 16 11.16 10.24 14.57
CA LYS A 16 11.21 10.35 16.04
C LYS A 16 10.33 9.31 16.73
N LYS A 17 9.06 9.18 16.28
CA LYS A 17 8.14 8.16 16.80
C LYS A 17 8.68 6.73 16.58
N CYS A 18 9.30 6.49 15.42
CA CYS A 18 9.95 5.20 15.14
C CYS A 18 11.05 4.91 16.17
N VAL A 19 11.93 5.86 16.45
CA VAL A 19 13.00 5.72 17.44
C VAL A 19 12.47 5.45 18.85
N GLU A 20 11.35 6.08 19.24
CA GLU A 20 10.69 5.80 20.52
C GLU A 20 10.26 4.33 20.60
N MET A 21 9.61 3.82 19.56
CA MET A 21 9.17 2.42 19.50
C MET A 21 10.34 1.42 19.39
N MET A 22 11.44 1.82 18.72
CA MET A 22 12.66 1.03 18.67
C MET A 22 13.27 0.84 20.08
N LYS A 23 13.27 1.90 20.92
CA LYS A 23 13.75 1.82 22.31
C LYS A 23 12.96 0.83 23.15
N GLU A 24 11.63 0.77 22.96
CA GLU A 24 10.78 -0.19 23.67
C GLU A 24 11.12 -1.65 23.31
N GLN A 25 11.70 -1.88 22.13
CA GLN A 25 12.11 -3.20 21.64
C GLN A 25 13.63 -3.43 21.71
N ASN A 26 14.38 -2.50 22.31
CA ASN A 26 15.85 -2.52 22.42
C ASN A 26 16.53 -2.68 21.04
N LEU A 27 16.03 -1.99 20.00
CA LEU A 27 16.64 -1.99 18.68
C LEU A 27 17.71 -0.90 18.59
N ASP A 28 18.90 -1.26 18.12
CA ASP A 28 19.98 -0.32 17.82
C ASP A 28 19.75 0.39 16.48
N VAL A 29 19.17 -0.33 15.53
CA VAL A 29 18.82 0.18 14.22
C VAL A 29 17.59 -0.53 13.67
N MET A 30 16.79 0.20 12.91
CA MET A 30 15.70 -0.36 12.09
C MET A 30 16.01 -0.16 10.63
N ILE A 31 15.94 -1.22 9.84
CA ILE A 31 16.07 -1.20 8.38
C ILE A 31 14.71 -1.51 7.79
N VAL A 32 14.18 -0.58 7.00
CA VAL A 32 12.83 -0.67 6.42
C VAL A 32 12.94 -0.82 4.92
N ASN A 33 12.62 -2.01 4.42
CA ASN A 33 12.75 -2.34 3.02
C ASN A 33 11.42 -2.22 2.25
N GLY A 34 11.54 -1.97 0.95
CA GLY A 34 10.41 -1.93 0.02
C GLY A 34 10.83 -2.00 -1.43
N THR A 35 9.84 -2.25 -2.27
CA THR A 35 9.95 -2.37 -3.71
C THR A 35 9.09 -1.31 -4.41
N GLU A 36 9.12 -1.26 -5.74
CA GLU A 36 8.20 -0.43 -6.53
C GLU A 36 6.72 -0.75 -6.22
N SER A 37 6.40 -2.04 -6.05
CA SER A 37 5.03 -2.50 -5.77
C SER A 37 4.63 -2.39 -4.30
N ASP A 38 5.57 -2.54 -3.36
CA ASP A 38 5.36 -2.36 -1.91
C ASP A 38 6.36 -1.38 -1.29
N TYR A 39 6.17 -0.12 -1.62
CA TYR A 39 7.00 1.02 -1.22
C TYR A 39 6.53 1.72 0.06
N ALA A 40 5.36 1.38 0.56
CA ALA A 40 4.67 2.22 1.54
C ALA A 40 5.42 2.37 2.86
N ASN A 41 6.19 1.36 3.29
CA ASN A 41 6.98 1.41 4.52
C ASN A 41 8.18 2.37 4.41
N PRO A 42 9.12 2.22 3.47
CA PRO A 42 10.24 3.15 3.36
C PRO A 42 9.78 4.55 2.94
N ARG A 43 8.80 4.66 2.04
CA ARG A 43 8.25 5.95 1.61
C ARG A 43 7.67 6.77 2.78
N TYR A 44 7.10 6.11 3.78
CA TYR A 44 6.57 6.75 4.98
C TYR A 44 7.63 7.60 5.70
N PHE A 45 8.91 7.21 5.63
CA PHE A 45 10.01 7.92 6.28
C PHE A 45 10.78 8.87 5.37
N CYS A 46 10.88 8.55 4.08
CA CYS A 46 11.74 9.31 3.17
C CYS A 46 11.01 10.00 2.02
N GLY A 47 9.76 9.65 1.74
CA GLY A 47 8.99 10.20 0.61
C GLY A 47 9.39 9.64 -0.77
N PHE A 48 10.50 8.91 -0.87
CA PHE A 48 10.98 8.32 -2.11
C PHE A 48 10.20 7.06 -2.49
N TRP A 49 9.89 6.90 -3.77
CA TRP A 49 9.26 5.73 -4.36
C TRP A 49 10.16 5.19 -5.47
N PRO A 50 10.74 3.99 -5.32
CA PRO A 50 11.66 3.44 -6.31
C PRO A 50 10.94 3.02 -7.59
N LEU A 51 11.71 2.92 -8.69
CA LEU A 51 11.31 2.36 -9.97
C LEU A 51 12.34 1.29 -10.36
N PHE A 52 11.89 0.07 -10.67
CA PHE A 52 12.69 -1.13 -10.97
C PHE A 52 13.58 -1.61 -9.82
N GLU A 53 14.37 -0.72 -9.22
CA GLU A 53 15.21 -1.01 -8.07
C GLU A 53 14.41 -1.09 -6.77
N ARG A 54 15.07 -1.36 -5.67
CA ARG A 54 14.51 -1.41 -4.32
C ARG A 54 14.97 -0.23 -3.50
N VAL A 55 14.35 -0.06 -2.35
CA VAL A 55 14.72 0.99 -1.39
C VAL A 55 14.77 0.42 0.03
N GLY A 56 15.78 0.83 0.77
CA GLY A 56 15.88 0.63 2.21
C GLY A 56 16.01 1.97 2.93
N VAL A 57 15.40 2.09 4.09
CA VAL A 57 15.62 3.21 5.00
C VAL A 57 16.18 2.66 6.30
N ALA A 58 17.42 3.04 6.65
CA ALA A 58 18.02 2.74 7.93
C ALA A 58 17.76 3.90 8.90
N ILE A 59 17.29 3.58 10.12
CA ILE A 59 17.05 4.55 11.20
C ILE A 59 17.77 4.01 12.44
N ALA A 60 18.79 4.72 12.91
CA ALA A 60 19.53 4.37 14.11
C ALA A 60 18.83 4.88 15.38
N ALA A 61 19.08 4.24 16.53
CA ALA A 61 18.49 4.60 17.81
C ALA A 61 18.84 6.04 18.28
N ASN A 62 19.90 6.63 17.74
CA ASN A 62 20.27 8.04 17.95
C ASN A 62 19.46 9.03 17.09
N GLY A 63 18.60 8.54 16.19
CA GLY A 63 17.77 9.34 15.30
C GLY A 63 18.38 9.66 13.92
N ASN A 64 19.63 9.30 13.68
CA ASN A 64 20.25 9.42 12.36
C ASN A 64 19.55 8.45 11.39
N ALA A 65 19.44 8.86 10.11
CA ALA A 65 18.81 8.06 9.10
C ALA A 65 19.48 8.18 7.75
N ALA A 66 19.40 7.11 6.96
CA ALA A 66 19.91 7.03 5.59
C ALA A 66 18.92 6.30 4.70
N VAL A 67 19.03 6.56 3.39
CA VAL A 67 18.32 5.82 2.34
C VAL A 67 19.34 5.01 1.55
N MET A 68 19.08 3.73 1.40
CA MET A 68 19.85 2.80 0.59
C MET A 68 19.05 2.49 -0.68
N VAL A 69 19.67 2.66 -1.82
CA VAL A 69 19.07 2.45 -3.14
C VAL A 69 20.02 1.70 -4.05
N GLY A 70 19.54 1.16 -5.14
CA GLY A 70 20.42 0.73 -6.21
C GLY A 70 21.12 1.91 -6.88
N PRO A 71 22.24 1.66 -7.59
CA PRO A 71 23.06 2.72 -8.16
C PRO A 71 22.34 3.66 -9.13
N GLU A 72 21.35 3.20 -9.86
CA GLU A 72 20.59 4.01 -10.83
C GLU A 72 19.63 5.01 -10.17
N SER A 73 19.16 4.70 -8.98
CA SER A 73 18.20 5.55 -8.24
C SER A 73 18.84 6.70 -7.46
N VAL A 74 20.16 6.78 -7.35
CA VAL A 74 20.85 7.71 -6.44
C VAL A 74 20.46 9.17 -6.69
N ILE A 75 20.51 9.63 -7.95
CA ILE A 75 20.18 11.02 -8.31
C ILE A 75 18.72 11.30 -8.00
N PHE A 76 17.82 10.44 -8.46
CA PHE A 76 16.38 10.61 -8.24
C PHE A 76 16.01 10.57 -6.75
N ALA A 77 16.60 9.65 -5.99
CA ALA A 77 16.41 9.61 -4.55
C ALA A 77 16.95 10.88 -3.85
N GLY A 78 18.10 11.39 -4.28
CA GLY A 78 18.69 12.63 -3.80
C GLY A 78 17.78 13.85 -3.98
N ASP A 79 17.10 13.92 -5.12
CA ASP A 79 16.19 15.02 -5.45
C ASP A 79 14.90 14.98 -4.61
N VAL A 80 14.28 13.81 -4.48
CA VAL A 80 12.92 13.71 -3.91
C VAL A 80 12.88 13.29 -2.45
N SER A 81 13.91 12.59 -1.94
CA SER A 81 13.93 12.10 -0.56
C SER A 81 14.05 13.22 0.47
N ARG A 82 13.33 13.07 1.61
CA ARG A 82 13.44 13.93 2.80
C ARG A 82 14.59 13.52 3.72
N ILE A 83 15.21 12.38 3.46
CA ILE A 83 16.49 11.97 4.06
C ILE A 83 17.55 12.19 3.00
N LYS A 84 18.56 13.02 3.29
CA LYS A 84 19.57 13.43 2.29
C LYS A 84 20.82 12.55 2.29
N ASN A 85 20.98 11.67 3.27
CA ASN A 85 22.04 10.66 3.28
C ASN A 85 21.61 9.50 2.37
N ILE A 86 22.05 9.51 1.11
CA ILE A 86 21.71 8.51 0.11
C ILE A 86 22.94 7.64 -0.19
N TYR A 87 22.76 6.32 -0.10
CA TYR A 87 23.83 5.34 -0.30
C TYR A 87 23.52 4.39 -1.45
N PRO A 88 24.32 4.35 -2.51
CA PRO A 88 24.24 3.30 -3.53
C PRO A 88 24.71 1.96 -2.95
N CYS A 89 23.81 0.99 -2.89
CA CYS A 89 24.08 -0.35 -2.35
C CYS A 89 23.65 -1.41 -3.34
N LEU A 90 24.52 -2.35 -3.70
CA LEU A 90 24.21 -3.42 -4.66
C LEU A 90 23.11 -4.38 -4.18
N TYR A 91 22.81 -4.43 -2.89
CA TYR A 91 21.69 -5.21 -2.36
C TYR A 91 20.32 -4.72 -2.83
N TYR A 92 20.23 -3.45 -3.27
CA TYR A 92 19.00 -2.77 -3.67
C TYR A 92 18.86 -2.58 -5.18
N ARG A 93 19.82 -3.08 -5.97
CA ARG A 93 19.78 -3.03 -7.44
C ARG A 93 18.61 -3.83 -8.03
N GLU A 94 18.37 -3.66 -9.30
CA GLU A 94 17.34 -4.39 -10.03
C GLU A 94 17.60 -5.91 -10.10
N GLY A 95 16.58 -6.66 -10.55
CA GLY A 95 16.64 -8.12 -10.62
C GLY A 95 17.59 -8.68 -11.67
N ALA A 96 18.01 -7.89 -12.67
CA ALA A 96 19.00 -8.27 -13.67
C ALA A 96 20.43 -8.42 -13.10
N ASN A 97 20.63 -7.96 -11.87
CA ASN A 97 21.89 -8.13 -11.12
C ASN A 97 23.13 -7.48 -11.78
N PRO A 98 23.04 -6.24 -12.30
CA PRO A 98 24.20 -5.58 -12.89
C PRO A 98 25.32 -5.34 -11.86
N SER A 99 26.57 -5.28 -12.31
CA SER A 99 27.76 -5.21 -11.45
C SER A 99 28.24 -3.79 -11.16
N TYR A 100 27.92 -2.83 -12.03
CA TYR A 100 28.30 -1.40 -11.91
C TYR A 100 29.79 -1.19 -11.56
N PRO A 101 30.76 -1.66 -12.36
CA PRO A 101 32.18 -1.71 -11.98
C PRO A 101 32.83 -0.33 -11.76
N GLU A 102 32.23 0.75 -12.29
CA GLU A 102 32.78 2.11 -12.19
C GLU A 102 32.08 2.93 -11.09
N ILE A 103 31.08 2.38 -10.39
CA ILE A 103 30.35 3.08 -9.35
C ILE A 103 30.80 2.59 -7.98
N LYS A 104 31.27 3.52 -7.13
CA LYS A 104 31.54 3.21 -5.73
C LYS A 104 30.21 2.91 -5.04
N THR A 105 30.07 1.68 -4.55
CA THR A 105 28.90 1.23 -3.77
C THR A 105 29.25 1.04 -2.31
N ASN A 106 28.23 1.00 -1.46
CA ASN A 106 28.36 0.89 -0.01
C ASN A 106 27.79 -0.46 0.47
N THR A 107 28.35 -0.94 1.56
CA THR A 107 27.84 -2.09 2.33
C THR A 107 26.96 -1.61 3.49
N TYR A 108 26.32 -2.56 4.19
CA TYR A 108 25.63 -2.21 5.42
C TYR A 108 26.57 -1.68 6.52
N ASN A 109 27.84 -2.14 6.54
CA ASN A 109 28.85 -1.59 7.46
C ASN A 109 29.04 -0.09 7.21
N ASP A 110 29.31 0.31 5.97
CA ASP A 110 29.53 1.72 5.62
C ASP A 110 28.35 2.59 6.06
N VAL A 111 27.12 2.14 5.80
CA VAL A 111 25.91 2.90 6.12
C VAL A 111 25.68 3.00 7.63
N LEU A 112 25.76 1.87 8.35
CA LEU A 112 25.45 1.86 9.77
C LEU A 112 26.53 2.52 10.62
N GLU A 113 27.82 2.43 10.23
CA GLU A 113 28.91 3.17 10.87
C GLU A 113 28.72 4.68 10.73
N ASP A 114 28.38 5.16 9.54
CA ASP A 114 28.09 6.59 9.30
C ASP A 114 26.86 7.08 10.09
N LEU A 115 25.89 6.21 10.36
CA LEU A 115 24.77 6.52 11.24
C LEU A 115 25.14 6.50 12.74
N GLY A 116 26.34 6.06 13.09
CA GLY A 116 26.86 6.00 14.45
C GLY A 116 26.42 4.73 15.19
N VAL A 117 25.97 3.69 14.49
CA VAL A 117 25.72 2.36 15.08
C VAL A 117 27.06 1.69 15.35
N LYS A 118 27.31 1.30 16.59
CA LYS A 118 28.59 0.76 17.05
C LYS A 118 28.40 -0.60 17.71
N GLY A 119 29.41 -1.46 17.57
CA GLY A 119 29.46 -2.77 18.19
C GLY A 119 29.11 -3.91 17.22
N LYS A 120 29.38 -5.13 17.66
CA LYS A 120 29.11 -6.33 16.87
C LYS A 120 27.81 -7.04 17.29
N HIS A 121 27.49 -6.97 18.59
CA HIS A 121 26.29 -7.55 19.16
C HIS A 121 25.16 -6.50 19.18
N ILE A 122 24.73 -6.10 17.99
CA ILE A 122 23.64 -5.13 17.81
C ILE A 122 22.33 -5.85 17.52
N ARG A 123 21.22 -5.19 17.86
CA ARG A 123 19.88 -5.71 17.56
C ARG A 123 19.26 -4.91 16.41
N ILE A 124 19.01 -5.59 15.30
CA ILE A 124 18.53 -5.01 14.03
C ILE A 124 17.07 -5.39 13.82
N GLY A 125 16.19 -4.40 13.77
CA GLY A 125 14.79 -4.59 13.40
C GLY A 125 14.59 -4.47 11.88
N ILE A 126 13.90 -5.43 11.28
CA ILE A 126 13.55 -5.37 9.85
C ILE A 126 12.06 -5.03 9.71
N GLY A 127 11.77 -3.89 9.08
CA GLY A 127 10.44 -3.51 8.60
C GLY A 127 10.31 -3.78 7.10
N GLY A 128 9.14 -4.25 6.65
CA GLY A 128 9.00 -4.82 5.32
C GLY A 128 9.72 -6.17 5.24
N TYR A 129 9.48 -7.02 6.24
CA TYR A 129 10.19 -8.30 6.37
C TYR A 129 9.97 -9.20 5.15
N MET A 130 8.78 -9.22 4.58
CA MET A 130 8.47 -9.97 3.35
C MET A 130 9.06 -9.35 2.09
N GLU A 131 9.40 -8.06 2.10
CA GLU A 131 10.05 -7.36 0.98
C GLU A 131 11.59 -7.46 1.06
N THR A 132 12.09 -8.02 2.16
CA THR A 132 13.53 -8.23 2.36
C THR A 132 13.97 -9.47 1.61
N THR A 133 14.81 -9.29 0.60
CA THR A 133 15.31 -10.38 -0.23
C THR A 133 16.38 -11.19 0.50
N VAL A 134 16.64 -12.42 0.00
CA VAL A 134 17.75 -13.25 0.50
C VAL A 134 19.08 -12.49 0.37
N VAL A 135 19.31 -11.80 -0.76
CA VAL A 135 20.54 -11.01 -1.00
C VAL A 135 20.73 -9.90 0.04
N MET A 136 19.65 -9.20 0.42
CA MET A 136 19.71 -8.19 1.49
C MET A 136 20.03 -8.82 2.84
N MET A 137 19.38 -9.94 3.15
CA MET A 137 19.58 -10.65 4.41
C MET A 137 20.97 -11.24 4.54
N ASP A 138 21.49 -11.83 3.47
CA ASP A 138 22.83 -12.40 3.44
C ASP A 138 23.89 -11.31 3.59
N GLY A 139 23.78 -10.20 2.83
CA GLY A 139 24.68 -9.05 2.97
C GLY A 139 24.65 -8.44 4.38
N LEU A 140 23.47 -8.41 5.03
CA LEU A 140 23.36 -7.93 6.40
C LEU A 140 24.06 -8.87 7.40
N LYS A 141 23.87 -10.17 7.26
CA LYS A 141 24.53 -11.19 8.09
C LYS A 141 26.05 -11.25 7.85
N GLU A 142 26.50 -11.02 6.64
CA GLU A 142 27.94 -10.93 6.32
C GLU A 142 28.59 -9.72 7.02
N CYS A 143 27.93 -8.58 7.00
CA CYS A 143 28.42 -7.37 7.67
C CYS A 143 28.31 -7.46 9.20
N TYR A 144 27.25 -8.08 9.73
CA TYR A 144 26.95 -8.17 11.15
C TYR A 144 26.64 -9.61 11.57
N PRO A 145 27.63 -10.53 11.57
CA PRO A 145 27.41 -11.96 11.86
C PRO A 145 26.97 -12.24 13.30
N GLU A 146 27.24 -11.33 14.24
CA GLU A 146 26.90 -11.45 15.65
C GLU A 146 25.62 -10.65 16.03
N ALA A 147 24.96 -10.04 15.05
CA ALA A 147 23.74 -9.26 15.30
C ALA A 147 22.52 -10.14 15.48
N GLU A 148 21.64 -9.72 16.38
CA GLU A 148 20.29 -10.27 16.47
C GLU A 148 19.36 -9.57 15.46
N ILE A 149 18.92 -10.29 14.43
CA ILE A 149 18.01 -9.75 13.41
C ILE A 149 16.58 -10.20 13.72
N VAL A 150 15.67 -9.24 13.91
CA VAL A 150 14.28 -9.50 14.29
C VAL A 150 13.29 -8.86 13.33
N ASN A 151 12.10 -9.46 13.21
CA ASN A 151 10.98 -8.84 12.48
C ASN A 151 10.41 -7.68 13.31
N ALA A 152 10.41 -6.47 12.74
CA ALA A 152 9.89 -5.23 13.33
C ALA A 152 8.71 -4.63 12.56
N ASP A 153 8.00 -5.42 11.75
CA ASP A 153 6.81 -4.96 11.00
C ASP A 153 5.71 -4.41 11.92
N ASN A 154 5.64 -4.87 13.16
CA ASN A 154 4.71 -4.35 14.16
C ASN A 154 4.91 -2.85 14.43
N ILE A 155 6.14 -2.34 14.35
CA ILE A 155 6.43 -0.90 14.45
C ILE A 155 5.81 -0.17 13.28
N MET A 156 6.00 -0.65 12.05
CA MET A 156 5.42 -0.05 10.85
C MET A 156 3.89 -0.05 10.87
N VAL A 157 3.28 -1.16 11.32
CA VAL A 157 1.82 -1.24 11.49
C VAL A 157 1.34 -0.19 12.49
N SER A 158 1.99 -0.08 13.66
CA SER A 158 1.60 0.86 14.71
C SER A 158 1.73 2.32 14.28
N LEU A 159 2.81 2.67 13.58
CA LEU A 159 3.04 4.03 13.07
C LEU A 159 2.01 4.45 12.02
N ARG A 160 1.58 3.51 11.17
CA ARG A 160 0.76 3.81 9.98
C ARG A 160 -0.74 3.57 10.18
N GLN A 161 -1.17 2.92 11.28
CA GLN A 161 -2.59 2.59 11.47
C GLN A 161 -3.45 3.82 11.77
N ILE A 162 -2.94 4.81 12.51
CA ILE A 162 -3.64 6.06 12.80
C ILE A 162 -3.08 7.16 11.91
N LYS A 163 -3.97 7.77 11.10
CA LYS A 163 -3.58 8.76 10.10
C LYS A 163 -3.49 10.16 10.71
N SER A 164 -2.48 10.93 10.30
CA SER A 164 -2.42 12.36 10.58
C SER A 164 -3.43 13.13 9.72
N GLU A 165 -3.68 14.40 10.08
CA GLU A 165 -4.54 15.29 9.28
C GLU A 165 -3.98 15.50 7.86
N ASN A 166 -2.66 15.54 7.69
CA ASN A 166 -2.03 15.66 6.37
C ASN A 166 -2.22 14.38 5.54
N GLU A 167 -2.12 13.19 6.16
CA GLU A 167 -2.44 11.92 5.51
C GLU A 167 -3.91 11.86 5.09
N ILE A 168 -4.82 12.32 5.95
CA ILE A 168 -6.25 12.40 5.65
C ILE A 168 -6.51 13.37 4.49
N ALA A 169 -5.79 14.50 4.42
CA ALA A 169 -5.90 15.44 3.31
C ALA A 169 -5.48 14.81 1.97
N CYS A 170 -4.37 14.04 1.95
CA CYS A 170 -3.95 13.29 0.77
C CYS A 170 -5.00 12.24 0.35
N ILE A 171 -5.57 11.51 1.31
CA ILE A 171 -6.63 10.52 1.06
C ILE A 171 -7.88 11.20 0.48
N ARG A 172 -8.31 12.34 1.03
CA ARG A 172 -9.48 13.08 0.52
C ARG A 172 -9.26 13.57 -0.91
N GLU A 173 -8.07 14.08 -1.21
CA GLU A 173 -7.74 14.52 -2.57
C GLU A 173 -7.69 13.34 -3.54
N GLY A 174 -7.13 12.19 -3.12
CA GLY A 174 -7.17 10.96 -3.90
C GLY A 174 -8.60 10.49 -4.19
N PHE A 175 -9.52 10.58 -3.22
CA PHE A 175 -10.95 10.29 -3.44
C PHE A 175 -11.61 11.26 -4.42
N ARG A 176 -11.31 12.56 -4.32
CA ARG A 176 -11.83 13.55 -5.26
C ARG A 176 -11.43 13.21 -6.70
N ILE A 177 -10.17 12.86 -6.91
CA ILE A 177 -9.68 12.49 -8.26
C ILE A 177 -10.27 11.15 -8.71
N ALA A 178 -10.31 10.14 -7.83
CA ALA A 178 -10.90 8.84 -8.15
C ALA A 178 -12.40 8.96 -8.52
N GLN A 179 -13.15 9.89 -7.89
CA GLN A 179 -14.54 10.17 -8.24
C GLN A 179 -14.65 10.73 -9.66
N ILE A 180 -13.80 11.69 -10.04
CA ILE A 180 -13.77 12.23 -11.40
C ILE A 180 -13.50 11.11 -12.42
N ALA A 181 -12.50 10.26 -12.13
CA ALA A 181 -12.19 9.12 -13.01
C ALA A 181 -13.36 8.15 -13.13
N THR A 182 -14.06 7.89 -12.03
CA THR A 182 -15.26 7.04 -12.01
C THR A 182 -16.37 7.63 -12.86
N ASP A 183 -16.65 8.93 -12.73
CA ASP A 183 -17.67 9.63 -13.49
C ASP A 183 -17.37 9.62 -14.99
N GLU A 184 -16.10 9.83 -15.39
CA GLU A 184 -15.69 9.78 -16.81
C GLU A 184 -15.82 8.36 -17.39
N VAL A 185 -15.46 7.33 -16.62
CA VAL A 185 -15.64 5.93 -17.03
C VAL A 185 -17.12 5.61 -17.18
N VAL A 186 -17.96 5.98 -16.21
CA VAL A 186 -19.41 5.73 -16.26
C VAL A 186 -20.07 6.40 -17.46
N LYS A 187 -19.67 7.63 -17.80
CA LYS A 187 -20.15 8.34 -19.02
C LYS A 187 -19.75 7.63 -20.31
N ALA A 188 -18.57 7.02 -20.35
CA ALA A 188 -18.04 6.35 -21.52
C ALA A 188 -18.51 4.91 -21.69
N LEU A 189 -19.01 4.29 -20.61
CA LEU A 189 -19.47 2.90 -20.60
C LEU A 189 -20.66 2.71 -21.55
N ARG A 190 -20.50 1.75 -22.47
CA ARG A 190 -21.56 1.29 -23.39
C ARG A 190 -21.22 -0.10 -23.91
N PRO A 191 -22.19 -0.87 -24.38
CA PRO A 191 -21.92 -2.13 -25.10
C PRO A 191 -20.96 -1.89 -26.28
N GLY A 192 -20.02 -2.80 -26.49
CA GLY A 192 -19.05 -2.75 -27.59
C GLY A 192 -17.68 -2.18 -27.22
N VAL A 193 -17.52 -1.54 -26.03
CA VAL A 193 -16.20 -1.12 -25.54
C VAL A 193 -15.51 -2.27 -24.80
N THR A 194 -14.18 -2.24 -24.69
CA THR A 194 -13.42 -3.22 -23.91
C THR A 194 -13.12 -2.74 -22.51
N GLU A 195 -12.85 -3.67 -21.60
CA GLU A 195 -12.38 -3.35 -20.24
C GLU A 195 -11.14 -2.43 -20.27
N LEU A 196 -10.15 -2.74 -21.15
CA LEU A 196 -8.93 -1.93 -21.30
C LEU A 196 -9.18 -0.52 -21.82
N GLN A 197 -10.16 -0.32 -22.72
CA GLN A 197 -10.52 1.04 -23.16
C GLN A 197 -11.04 1.89 -21.98
N MET A 198 -11.78 1.29 -21.07
CA MET A 198 -12.29 1.98 -19.89
C MET A 198 -11.17 2.29 -18.89
N VAL A 199 -10.18 1.41 -18.75
CA VAL A 199 -8.96 1.68 -17.98
C VAL A 199 -8.21 2.90 -18.54
N GLY A 200 -8.05 2.98 -19.85
CA GLY A 200 -7.41 4.14 -20.50
C GLY A 200 -8.11 5.48 -20.19
N ILE A 201 -9.44 5.48 -20.13
CA ILE A 201 -10.22 6.67 -19.72
C ILE A 201 -9.98 7.01 -18.25
N ALA A 202 -10.00 6.00 -17.37
CA ALA A 202 -9.73 6.20 -15.95
C ALA A 202 -8.33 6.77 -15.69
N GLN A 203 -7.30 6.20 -16.32
CA GLN A 203 -5.92 6.67 -16.21
C GLN A 203 -5.78 8.11 -16.70
N LYS A 204 -6.31 8.42 -17.88
CA LYS A 204 -6.31 9.80 -18.40
C LYS A 204 -6.88 10.77 -17.37
N ALA A 205 -8.06 10.48 -16.81
CA ALA A 205 -8.71 11.35 -15.84
C ALA A 205 -7.89 11.50 -14.56
N VAL A 206 -7.26 10.41 -14.06
CA VAL A 206 -6.42 10.42 -12.87
C VAL A 206 -5.22 11.36 -13.03
N TYR A 207 -4.47 11.23 -14.12
CA TYR A 207 -3.28 12.06 -14.36
C TYR A 207 -3.63 13.52 -14.68
N GLU A 208 -4.66 13.78 -15.48
CA GLU A 208 -5.11 15.15 -15.79
C GLU A 208 -5.56 15.93 -14.56
N ASN A 209 -6.04 15.23 -13.52
CA ASN A 209 -6.49 15.84 -12.29
C ASN A 209 -5.43 15.89 -11.17
N GLY A 210 -4.17 15.57 -11.49
CA GLY A 210 -3.00 15.83 -10.63
C GLY A 210 -2.61 14.70 -9.68
N ALA A 211 -3.13 13.48 -9.86
CA ALA A 211 -2.57 12.33 -9.16
C ALA A 211 -1.18 11.98 -9.73
N GLU A 212 -0.30 11.47 -8.88
CA GLU A 212 1.04 11.06 -9.28
C GLU A 212 1.05 9.71 -10.01
N TYR A 213 0.04 8.88 -9.74
CA TYR A 213 -0.12 7.55 -10.34
C TYR A 213 -1.53 7.00 -10.03
N GLU A 214 -1.87 5.85 -10.63
CA GLU A 214 -2.99 5.05 -10.14
C GLU A 214 -2.69 4.51 -8.74
N GLY A 215 -3.68 4.49 -7.85
CA GLY A 215 -3.48 4.10 -6.46
C GLY A 215 -3.35 2.60 -6.26
N LEU A 216 -4.07 1.85 -7.08
CA LEU A 216 -3.99 0.40 -7.28
C LEU A 216 -4.24 0.16 -8.78
N PRO A 217 -3.89 -1.01 -9.33
CA PRO A 217 -4.27 -1.33 -10.71
C PRO A 217 -5.74 -1.04 -10.94
N MET A 218 -6.06 -0.28 -12.00
CA MET A 218 -7.45 0.10 -12.30
C MET A 218 -8.25 -1.16 -12.64
N TYR A 219 -9.25 -1.49 -11.81
CA TYR A 219 -10.12 -2.64 -12.04
C TYR A 219 -11.35 -2.20 -12.81
N VAL A 220 -11.47 -2.69 -14.02
CA VAL A 220 -12.69 -2.67 -14.83
C VAL A 220 -12.96 -4.11 -15.23
N PHE A 221 -13.83 -4.76 -14.50
CA PHE A 221 -14.17 -6.18 -14.69
C PHE A 221 -15.61 -6.30 -15.15
N SER A 222 -15.88 -7.23 -16.04
CA SER A 222 -17.24 -7.44 -16.55
C SER A 222 -17.60 -8.92 -16.57
N GLU A 223 -18.80 -9.26 -16.14
CA GLU A 223 -19.32 -10.64 -16.05
C GLU A 223 -18.36 -11.60 -15.36
N LYS A 224 -17.79 -12.58 -16.11
CA LYS A 224 -16.93 -13.62 -15.54
C LYS A 224 -15.75 -13.06 -14.73
N SER A 225 -15.17 -11.95 -15.16
CA SER A 225 -14.02 -11.36 -14.46
C SER A 225 -14.42 -10.69 -13.13
N THR A 226 -15.69 -10.37 -12.91
CA THR A 226 -16.16 -9.82 -11.62
C THR A 226 -16.06 -10.82 -10.46
N SER A 227 -15.94 -12.13 -10.74
CA SER A 227 -15.74 -13.16 -9.73
C SER A 227 -14.30 -13.31 -9.26
N HIS A 228 -13.36 -12.62 -9.89
CA HIS A 228 -11.96 -12.68 -9.52
C HIS A 228 -11.67 -11.71 -8.36
N ALA A 229 -11.16 -12.23 -7.24
CA ALA A 229 -10.75 -11.40 -6.10
C ALA A 229 -9.53 -10.52 -6.46
N ILE A 230 -8.62 -11.05 -7.27
CA ILE A 230 -7.44 -10.35 -7.82
C ILE A 230 -7.34 -10.72 -9.30
N SER A 231 -7.31 -9.70 -10.17
CA SER A 231 -7.22 -9.91 -11.62
C SER A 231 -6.70 -8.64 -12.31
N ARG A 232 -6.65 -8.71 -13.63
CA ARG A 232 -6.35 -7.55 -14.49
C ARG A 232 -7.47 -7.38 -15.52
N PRO A 233 -7.79 -6.14 -15.90
CA PRO A 233 -8.66 -5.88 -17.06
C PRO A 233 -8.12 -6.55 -18.32
N SER A 234 -9.03 -6.92 -19.22
CA SER A 234 -8.72 -7.71 -20.41
C SER A 234 -9.28 -7.04 -21.69
N TYR A 235 -9.04 -7.71 -22.82
CA TYR A 235 -9.62 -7.36 -24.11
C TYR A 235 -11.10 -7.72 -24.23
N ARG A 236 -11.73 -8.21 -23.14
CA ARG A 236 -13.14 -8.59 -23.16
C ARG A 236 -14.00 -7.38 -23.55
N VAL A 237 -14.90 -7.61 -24.50
CA VAL A 237 -15.91 -6.63 -24.91
C VAL A 237 -17.06 -6.66 -23.91
N ILE A 238 -17.44 -5.50 -23.42
CA ILE A 238 -18.57 -5.30 -22.51
C ILE A 238 -19.86 -5.39 -23.32
N ASN A 239 -20.81 -6.21 -22.88
CA ASN A 239 -22.04 -6.46 -23.60
C ASN A 239 -23.28 -5.90 -22.85
N LYS A 240 -24.39 -5.79 -23.58
CA LYS A 240 -25.68 -5.46 -22.96
C LYS A 240 -26.08 -6.55 -21.94
N GLY A 241 -26.48 -6.12 -20.75
CA GLY A 241 -26.85 -7.02 -19.66
C GLY A 241 -25.68 -7.41 -18.75
N ASP A 242 -24.45 -7.01 -19.09
CA ASP A 242 -23.29 -7.21 -18.20
C ASP A 242 -23.42 -6.36 -16.92
N ILE A 243 -22.86 -6.88 -15.83
CA ILE A 243 -22.43 -6.06 -14.69
C ILE A 243 -20.95 -5.71 -14.92
N VAL A 244 -20.62 -4.43 -14.80
CA VAL A 244 -19.25 -3.95 -14.82
C VAL A 244 -18.87 -3.49 -13.43
N GLN A 245 -17.93 -4.18 -12.82
CA GLN A 245 -17.35 -3.79 -11.52
C GLN A 245 -16.20 -2.83 -11.78
N LEU A 246 -16.34 -1.62 -11.27
CA LEU A 246 -15.28 -0.61 -11.25
C LEU A 246 -14.63 -0.62 -9.87
N ASN A 247 -13.30 -0.58 -9.82
CA ASN A 247 -12.54 -0.27 -8.62
C ASN A 247 -11.37 0.63 -9.04
N LEU A 248 -11.61 1.94 -8.93
CA LEU A 248 -10.72 2.98 -9.45
C LEU A 248 -10.07 3.76 -8.31
N SER A 249 -8.81 4.08 -8.47
CA SER A 249 -8.00 4.68 -7.42
C SER A 249 -7.07 5.75 -7.99
N ALA A 250 -6.75 6.74 -7.17
CA ALA A 250 -5.78 7.79 -7.49
C ALA A 250 -4.77 7.90 -6.36
N LYS A 251 -3.48 7.98 -6.69
CA LYS A 251 -2.40 8.13 -5.73
C LYS A 251 -2.03 9.60 -5.57
N VAL A 252 -2.08 10.07 -4.33
CA VAL A 252 -1.67 11.43 -3.95
C VAL A 252 -0.65 11.32 -2.83
N ASP A 253 0.57 11.69 -3.10
CA ASP A 253 1.73 11.62 -2.19
C ASP A 253 1.87 10.26 -1.46
N GLY A 254 1.66 9.15 -2.20
CA GLY A 254 1.74 7.79 -1.68
C GLY A 254 0.44 7.22 -1.12
N TYR A 255 -0.61 8.02 -0.95
CA TYR A 255 -1.91 7.59 -0.42
C TYR A 255 -2.86 7.22 -1.56
N SER A 256 -3.45 6.05 -1.48
CA SER A 256 -4.17 5.40 -2.58
C SER A 256 -5.59 4.97 -2.17
N PRO A 257 -6.52 5.91 -1.97
CA PRO A 257 -7.93 5.54 -1.77
C PRO A 257 -8.55 5.02 -3.06
N ALA A 258 -9.56 4.18 -2.95
CA ALA A 258 -10.25 3.58 -4.08
C ALA A 258 -11.77 3.67 -3.95
N ILE A 259 -12.44 3.80 -5.10
CA ILE A 259 -13.91 3.77 -5.23
C ILE A 259 -14.28 2.49 -5.95
N GLY A 260 -15.10 1.65 -5.28
CA GLY A 260 -15.63 0.41 -5.86
C GLY A 260 -17.14 0.53 -6.09
N ILE A 261 -17.60 0.39 -7.34
CA ILE A 261 -19.02 0.41 -7.68
C ILE A 261 -19.35 -0.60 -8.80
N PRO A 262 -20.51 -1.28 -8.75
CA PRO A 262 -21.06 -2.02 -9.88
C PRO A 262 -21.86 -1.10 -10.79
N VAL A 263 -21.71 -1.25 -12.09
CA VAL A 263 -22.47 -0.51 -13.11
C VAL A 263 -23.16 -1.50 -14.07
N GLY A 264 -24.44 -1.30 -14.31
CA GLY A 264 -25.21 -2.17 -15.19
C GLY A 264 -25.28 -1.71 -16.64
N MET A 265 -25.06 -2.63 -17.55
CA MET A 265 -25.18 -2.39 -18.98
C MET A 265 -26.63 -2.65 -19.47
N GLY A 266 -27.58 -1.93 -18.90
CA GLY A 266 -29.01 -2.07 -19.18
C GLY A 266 -29.76 -2.85 -18.11
N LYS A 267 -30.79 -3.66 -18.49
CA LYS A 267 -31.54 -4.43 -17.50
C LYS A 267 -30.75 -5.66 -17.05
N TYR A 268 -30.66 -5.84 -15.75
CA TYR A 268 -30.14 -7.07 -15.15
C TYR A 268 -31.16 -8.21 -15.18
N SER A 269 -30.68 -9.44 -15.09
CA SER A 269 -31.54 -10.54 -14.66
C SER A 269 -31.99 -10.33 -13.19
N PRO A 270 -33.11 -10.93 -12.77
CA PRO A 270 -33.54 -10.83 -11.37
C PRO A 270 -32.47 -11.27 -10.37
N GLU A 271 -31.72 -12.32 -10.67
CA GLU A 271 -30.66 -12.88 -9.83
C GLU A 271 -29.51 -11.87 -9.66
N LYS A 272 -29.06 -11.22 -10.75
CA LYS A 272 -28.04 -10.17 -10.70
C LYS A 272 -28.51 -8.97 -9.89
N LYS A 273 -29.78 -8.59 -10.05
CA LYS A 273 -30.35 -7.49 -9.28
C LYS A 273 -30.37 -7.79 -7.79
N ASP A 274 -30.78 -8.99 -7.42
CA ASP A 274 -30.83 -9.42 -6.01
C ASP A 274 -29.43 -9.43 -5.37
N LEU A 275 -28.41 -9.89 -6.12
CA LEU A 275 -27.01 -9.83 -5.67
C LEU A 275 -26.54 -8.39 -5.43
N VAL A 276 -26.81 -7.45 -6.35
CA VAL A 276 -26.43 -6.04 -6.20
C VAL A 276 -27.15 -5.40 -5.01
N ASP A 277 -28.44 -5.66 -4.86
CA ASP A 277 -29.25 -5.16 -3.74
C ASP A 277 -28.71 -5.71 -2.41
N PHE A 278 -28.37 -6.99 -2.34
CA PHE A 278 -27.75 -7.62 -1.18
C PHE A 278 -26.40 -6.97 -0.81
N CYS A 279 -25.52 -6.76 -1.80
CA CYS A 279 -24.24 -6.08 -1.58
C CYS A 279 -24.43 -4.64 -1.05
N LEU A 280 -25.42 -3.91 -1.57
CA LEU A 280 -25.76 -2.57 -1.10
C LEU A 280 -26.29 -2.56 0.34
N GLU A 281 -27.12 -3.52 0.70
CA GLU A 281 -27.60 -3.68 2.08
C GLU A 281 -26.42 -4.01 3.03
N ALA A 282 -25.55 -4.92 2.60
CA ALA A 282 -24.33 -5.27 3.34
C ALA A 282 -23.45 -4.05 3.60
N HIS A 283 -23.22 -3.24 2.57
CA HIS A 283 -22.47 -2.00 2.67
C HIS A 283 -23.10 -1.03 3.69
N LYS A 284 -24.39 -0.73 3.54
CA LYS A 284 -25.12 0.16 4.44
C LYS A 284 -25.16 -0.33 5.88
N TRP A 285 -25.28 -1.65 6.06
CA TRP A 285 -25.24 -2.25 7.40
C TRP A 285 -23.86 -2.08 8.02
N THR A 286 -22.80 -2.41 7.27
CA THR A 286 -21.41 -2.30 7.73
C THR A 286 -21.06 -0.85 8.10
N GLU A 287 -21.41 0.12 7.25
CA GLU A 287 -21.17 1.54 7.50
C GLU A 287 -21.74 2.00 8.85
N LYS A 288 -22.96 1.55 9.19
CA LYS A 288 -23.61 1.88 10.47
C LYS A 288 -22.89 1.32 11.70
N GLN A 289 -22.17 0.20 11.54
CA GLN A 289 -21.43 -0.44 12.62
C GLN A 289 -20.04 0.16 12.84
N LEU A 290 -19.44 0.81 11.83
CA LEU A 290 -18.10 1.37 11.89
C LEU A 290 -18.08 2.65 12.74
N LYS A 291 -17.75 2.48 14.02
CA LYS A 291 -17.65 3.56 15.02
C LYS A 291 -16.36 3.40 15.81
N ALA A 292 -15.87 4.51 16.37
CA ALA A 292 -14.71 4.46 17.28
C ALA A 292 -14.96 3.47 18.44
N GLY A 293 -13.99 2.61 18.73
CA GLY A 293 -14.06 1.61 19.79
C GLY A 293 -14.72 0.28 19.40
N VAL A 294 -15.30 0.14 18.21
CA VAL A 294 -15.85 -1.14 17.73
C VAL A 294 -14.74 -1.99 17.12
N LEU A 295 -14.68 -3.27 17.50
CA LEU A 295 -13.75 -4.21 16.90
C LEU A 295 -14.19 -4.61 15.50
N ALA A 296 -13.29 -4.51 14.51
CA ALA A 296 -13.58 -4.91 13.13
C ALA A 296 -14.02 -6.39 13.02
N SER A 297 -13.48 -7.26 13.90
CA SER A 297 -13.89 -8.67 13.99
C SER A 297 -15.37 -8.84 14.42
N ASP A 298 -15.89 -7.94 15.24
CA ASP A 298 -17.28 -8.02 15.69
C ASP A 298 -18.23 -7.55 14.59
N VAL A 299 -17.83 -6.53 13.83
CA VAL A 299 -18.56 -6.11 12.63
C VAL A 299 -18.64 -7.26 11.62
N ALA A 300 -17.50 -7.91 11.32
CA ALA A 300 -17.47 -9.05 10.40
C ALA A 300 -18.35 -10.22 10.87
N LYS A 301 -18.27 -10.61 12.15
CA LYS A 301 -19.11 -11.67 12.73
C LYS A 301 -20.60 -11.30 12.72
N GLY A 302 -20.93 -10.06 13.05
CA GLY A 302 -22.30 -9.56 13.06
C GLY A 302 -22.95 -9.66 11.68
N PHE A 303 -22.21 -9.32 10.62
CA PHE A 303 -22.69 -9.45 9.25
C PHE A 303 -22.92 -10.93 8.86
N LEU A 304 -21.96 -11.82 9.15
CA LEU A 304 -22.06 -13.26 8.87
C LEU A 304 -23.23 -13.94 9.57
N ASN A 305 -23.68 -13.41 10.69
CA ASN A 305 -24.82 -13.92 11.45
C ASN A 305 -26.16 -13.34 10.99
N SER A 306 -26.16 -12.43 10.02
CA SER A 306 -27.41 -11.91 9.47
C SER A 306 -28.20 -13.02 8.75
N SER A 307 -29.53 -13.03 8.94
CA SER A 307 -30.43 -14.09 8.46
C SER A 307 -30.54 -14.22 6.93
N ARG A 308 -29.97 -13.28 6.18
CA ARG A 308 -29.97 -13.24 4.71
C ARG A 308 -28.82 -13.98 4.05
N ILE A 309 -27.79 -14.35 4.81
CA ILE A 309 -26.60 -14.99 4.23
C ILE A 309 -26.84 -16.50 4.19
N THR A 310 -26.88 -17.08 2.99
CA THR A 310 -26.94 -18.52 2.78
C THR A 310 -25.67 -19.22 3.25
N ALA A 311 -25.71 -20.54 3.45
CA ALA A 311 -24.52 -21.31 3.86
C ALA A 311 -23.36 -21.20 2.84
N GLU A 312 -23.69 -21.09 1.55
CA GLU A 312 -22.72 -20.96 0.45
C GLU A 312 -22.08 -19.58 0.41
N GLU A 313 -22.87 -18.52 0.60
CA GLU A 313 -22.40 -17.14 0.75
C GLU A 313 -21.58 -16.96 2.02
N LYS A 314 -21.97 -17.63 3.13
CA LYS A 314 -21.16 -17.67 4.36
C LYS A 314 -19.76 -18.21 4.12
N THR A 315 -19.60 -19.21 3.27
CA THR A 315 -18.30 -19.79 2.94
C THR A 315 -17.45 -18.79 2.14
N THR A 316 -18.02 -18.09 1.17
CA THR A 316 -17.35 -17.09 0.36
C THR A 316 -16.96 -15.85 1.17
N PHE A 317 -17.87 -15.32 1.98
CA PHE A 317 -17.58 -14.22 2.91
C PHE A 317 -16.64 -14.64 4.03
N THR A 318 -16.71 -15.89 4.49
CA THR A 318 -15.79 -16.43 5.48
C THR A 318 -14.35 -16.43 4.95
N VAL A 319 -14.10 -16.80 3.71
CA VAL A 319 -12.76 -16.69 3.08
C VAL A 319 -12.29 -15.24 3.00
N LEU A 320 -13.19 -14.27 2.77
CA LEU A 320 -12.86 -12.84 2.71
C LEU A 320 -12.78 -12.16 4.09
N ALA A 321 -13.52 -12.64 5.08
CA ALA A 321 -13.67 -12.01 6.40
C ALA A 321 -13.08 -12.82 7.56
N THR A 322 -12.90 -14.14 7.45
CA THR A 322 -12.46 -15.02 8.56
C THR A 322 -11.00 -15.41 8.59
N GLU A 323 -10.20 -14.97 7.63
CA GLU A 323 -8.88 -14.72 8.16
C GLU A 323 -9.06 -13.58 9.16
N PRO A 324 -8.85 -13.82 10.45
CA PRO A 324 -9.25 -12.86 11.47
C PRO A 324 -8.51 -11.55 11.16
N VAL A 325 -9.26 -10.45 11.11
CA VAL A 325 -8.70 -9.10 11.03
C VAL A 325 -7.63 -8.93 12.13
N SER A 326 -7.79 -9.60 13.27
CA SER A 326 -6.77 -9.69 14.32
C SER A 326 -5.55 -10.54 13.94
N SER A 327 -5.67 -11.59 13.12
CA SER A 327 -4.51 -12.38 12.64
C SER A 327 -3.92 -11.79 11.37
N LYS A 328 -4.71 -11.05 10.59
CA LYS A 328 -4.23 -10.29 9.41
C LYS A 328 -3.56 -8.98 9.82
N LEU A 329 -4.00 -8.33 10.89
CA LEU A 329 -3.25 -7.25 11.55
C LEU A 329 -1.97 -7.77 12.23
N LYS A 330 -1.89 -9.07 12.54
CA LYS A 330 -0.70 -9.72 13.09
C LYS A 330 0.19 -10.37 12.04
N ARG A 331 -0.25 -10.50 10.78
CA ARG A 331 0.61 -10.96 9.69
C ARG A 331 1.23 -9.76 9.00
N PRO A 332 2.56 -9.59 9.08
CA PRO A 332 3.26 -8.61 8.26
C PRO A 332 2.93 -8.85 6.79
N GLY A 333 2.55 -7.80 6.07
CA GLY A 333 2.41 -7.85 4.60
C GLY A 333 1.00 -7.99 4.03
N TRP A 334 -0.04 -8.29 4.82
CA TRP A 334 -1.39 -8.23 4.30
C TRP A 334 -1.96 -6.81 4.42
N ARG A 335 -2.15 -6.13 3.29
CA ARG A 335 -2.92 -4.89 3.26
C ARG A 335 -4.39 -5.27 3.28
N PRO A 336 -5.16 -4.90 4.31
CA PRO A 336 -6.60 -4.77 4.09
C PRO A 336 -6.77 -3.79 2.93
N LEU A 337 -7.69 -4.07 2.02
CA LEU A 337 -8.31 -3.00 1.24
C LEU A 337 -8.58 -1.86 2.22
N PRO A 338 -8.25 -0.59 1.88
CA PRO A 338 -8.16 0.48 2.85
C PRO A 338 -9.49 0.68 3.58
N THR A 339 -9.65 -0.01 4.70
CA THR A 339 -10.67 0.24 5.73
C THR A 339 -10.42 1.56 6.44
N THR A 340 -9.44 2.32 5.97
CA THR A 340 -8.99 3.59 6.53
C THR A 340 -9.88 4.78 6.16
N CYS A 341 -10.99 4.56 5.45
CA CYS A 341 -11.96 5.63 5.17
C CYS A 341 -12.89 5.96 6.34
N PHE A 342 -12.81 5.27 7.48
CA PHE A 342 -13.84 5.32 8.51
C PHE A 342 -13.41 5.93 9.85
N ASN A 343 -12.42 6.81 9.88
CA ASN A 343 -12.30 7.74 11.00
C ASN A 343 -12.94 9.08 10.60
N ARG A 344 -14.26 9.16 10.71
CA ARG A 344 -14.94 10.44 10.94
C ARG A 344 -15.04 10.63 12.46
N THR A 345 -14.34 11.63 12.96
CA THR A 345 -14.74 12.32 14.19
C THR A 345 -16.15 12.86 14.05
#